data_0f03082f6194653b915b1b43ada2aac8
#
_entry.id   0f03082f6194653b915b1b43ada2aac8
#
_cell.length_a   1.000
_cell.length_b   1.000
_cell.length_c   1.000
_cell.angle_alpha   90.00
_cell.angle_beta   90.00
_cell.angle_gamma   90.00
#
_symmetry.space_group_name_H-M   'P 1'
#
loop_
_entity.id
_entity.type
_entity.pdbx_description
1 polymer ?
#
loop_
_entity_poly.entity_id
_entity_poly.type
_entity_poly.pdbx_seq_one_letter_code
_entity_poly.pdbx_strand_id
1 'polypeptide(L)'
;NSPASISPSNIPCLARACPNSFFNSSKYKIHQKAIASARAGNVIGGGDWSKNRIIPDIIRGIERGEDVIVRNPVSVRPWQFVLEPLGGYLLLGARLNDEPVKFADAWNFGPHTDDVMNVRQVVEQAISIYGKGKYVMPPIIGQPHEAGLLNLDIGKSVSELAWQPKLRTAGAIEYTIDWYKLSAPEYYNFTLGQIQKY
;
A
#
# COMPACT_ATOMS: atom_id res chain seq x y z
N ASN A 1 -6.98 -22.96 7.92
CA ASN A 1 -7.47 -21.97 6.97
C ASN A 1 -6.28 -21.08 6.60
N SER A 2 -5.67 -21.32 5.45
CA SER A 2 -4.62 -20.44 4.93
C SER A 2 -5.18 -19.05 4.67
N PRO A 3 -4.43 -17.98 4.95
CA PRO A 3 -4.83 -16.62 4.65
C PRO A 3 -5.15 -16.48 3.15
N ALA A 4 -6.24 -15.80 2.83
CA ALA A 4 -6.59 -15.52 1.44
C ALA A 4 -5.58 -14.52 0.85
N SER A 5 -4.53 -15.02 0.19
CA SER A 5 -3.63 -14.19 -0.58
C SER A 5 -4.32 -13.75 -1.89
N ILE A 6 -4.23 -12.48 -2.23
CA ILE A 6 -4.69 -12.00 -3.52
C ILE A 6 -3.56 -12.23 -4.53
N SER A 7 -3.66 -13.32 -5.27
CA SER A 7 -2.81 -13.61 -6.41
C SER A 7 -3.13 -12.66 -7.59
N PRO A 8 -2.20 -12.37 -8.49
CA PRO A 8 -2.47 -11.70 -9.77
C PRO A 8 -3.61 -12.34 -10.57
N SER A 9 -3.79 -13.67 -10.44
CA SER A 9 -4.89 -14.40 -11.05
C SER A 9 -6.28 -14.01 -10.51
N ASN A 10 -6.36 -13.48 -9.30
CA ASN A 10 -7.59 -13.07 -8.62
C ASN A 10 -7.94 -11.58 -8.84
N ILE A 11 -7.29 -10.89 -9.77
CA ILE A 11 -7.69 -9.54 -10.18
C ILE A 11 -9.10 -9.62 -10.78
N PRO A 12 -10.05 -8.75 -10.38
CA PRO A 12 -11.39 -8.75 -10.94
C PRO A 12 -11.36 -8.75 -12.46
N CYS A 13 -12.25 -9.51 -13.07
CA CYS A 13 -12.32 -9.79 -14.51
C CYS A 13 -12.22 -8.52 -15.39
N LEU A 14 -12.76 -7.39 -14.93
CA LEU A 14 -12.71 -6.11 -15.64
C LEU A 14 -11.29 -5.56 -15.82
N ALA A 15 -10.41 -5.70 -14.83
CA ALA A 15 -9.02 -5.19 -14.94
C ALA A 15 -8.17 -6.03 -15.90
N ARG A 16 -8.50 -7.31 -16.11
CA ARG A 16 -7.84 -8.19 -17.09
C ARG A 16 -8.56 -8.24 -18.45
N ALA A 17 -9.89 -8.09 -18.45
CA ALA A 17 -10.69 -8.22 -19.66
C ALA A 17 -10.41 -7.10 -20.66
N CYS A 18 -10.30 -5.84 -20.24
CA CYS A 18 -10.03 -4.72 -21.13
C CYS A 18 -8.71 -4.82 -21.89
N PRO A 19 -7.55 -5.05 -21.25
CA PRO A 19 -6.30 -5.23 -21.99
C PRO A 19 -6.34 -6.44 -22.94
N ASN A 20 -6.87 -7.57 -22.49
CA ASN A 20 -6.90 -8.78 -23.31
C ASN A 20 -7.92 -8.73 -24.47
N SER A 21 -9.00 -7.97 -24.33
CA SER A 21 -10.02 -7.85 -25.39
C SER A 21 -9.62 -6.87 -26.49
N PHE A 22 -9.07 -5.70 -26.12
CA PHE A 22 -8.76 -4.64 -27.09
C PHE A 22 -7.28 -4.60 -27.47
N PHE A 23 -6.37 -4.93 -26.54
CA PHE A 23 -4.94 -4.83 -26.70
C PHE A 23 -4.22 -6.12 -26.31
N ASN A 24 -4.68 -7.24 -26.86
CA ASN A 24 -4.10 -8.54 -26.58
C ASN A 24 -2.60 -8.55 -26.97
N SER A 25 -1.75 -8.93 -26.02
CA SER A 25 -0.29 -8.93 -26.21
C SER A 25 0.17 -9.80 -27.39
N SER A 26 -0.56 -10.86 -27.74
CA SER A 26 -0.29 -11.67 -28.93
C SER A 26 -0.43 -10.90 -30.26
N LYS A 27 -1.20 -9.80 -30.26
CA LYS A 27 -1.41 -8.91 -31.41
C LYS A 27 -0.59 -7.61 -31.31
N TYR A 28 0.39 -7.55 -30.42
CA TYR A 28 1.20 -6.36 -30.21
C TYR A 28 1.79 -5.79 -31.51
N LYS A 29 2.27 -6.65 -32.42
CA LYS A 29 2.81 -6.23 -33.73
C LYS A 29 1.81 -5.43 -34.59
N ILE A 30 0.50 -5.59 -34.35
CA ILE A 30 -0.56 -4.91 -35.11
C ILE A 30 -0.88 -3.56 -34.45
N HIS A 31 -1.15 -3.53 -33.16
CA HIS A 31 -1.65 -2.33 -32.49
C HIS A 31 -0.57 -1.53 -31.74
N GLN A 32 0.61 -2.08 -31.52
CA GLN A 32 1.77 -1.44 -30.84
C GLN A 32 1.40 -0.87 -29.44
N LYS A 33 0.47 -1.52 -28.74
CA LYS A 33 0.02 -1.13 -27.39
C LYS A 33 0.32 -2.24 -26.40
N ALA A 34 1.04 -1.90 -25.32
CA ALA A 34 1.23 -2.77 -24.17
C ALA A 34 0.54 -2.18 -22.94
N ILE A 35 -0.27 -2.96 -22.28
CA ILE A 35 -1.04 -2.52 -21.10
C ILE A 35 -0.74 -3.49 -19.96
N ALA A 36 -0.32 -2.94 -18.83
CA ALA A 36 -0.22 -3.67 -17.57
C ALA A 36 -1.18 -3.11 -16.53
N SER A 37 -1.63 -3.92 -15.62
CA SER A 37 -2.35 -3.48 -14.43
C SER A 37 -1.47 -3.64 -13.20
N ALA A 38 -1.42 -2.61 -12.36
CA ALA A 38 -0.69 -2.60 -11.11
C ALA A 38 -1.65 -2.47 -9.92
N ARG A 39 -1.43 -3.23 -8.88
CA ARG A 39 -2.18 -3.16 -7.63
C ARG A 39 -1.21 -2.95 -6.47
N ALA A 40 -1.52 -1.97 -5.62
CA ALA A 40 -0.82 -1.75 -4.36
C ALA A 40 -1.62 -2.28 -3.16
N GLY A 41 -0.94 -2.47 -2.04
CA GLY A 41 -1.55 -2.73 -0.73
C GLY A 41 -2.13 -1.47 -0.10
N ASN A 42 -2.23 -1.46 1.22
CA ASN A 42 -2.61 -0.28 1.98
C ASN A 42 -1.43 0.69 2.05
N VAL A 43 -1.45 1.68 1.17
CA VAL A 43 -0.36 2.65 1.05
C VAL A 43 -0.50 3.72 2.13
N ILE A 44 0.60 3.98 2.85
CA ILE A 44 0.73 5.04 3.84
C ILE A 44 1.89 5.96 3.50
N GLY A 45 1.80 7.22 3.89
CA GLY A 45 2.83 8.24 3.63
C GLY A 45 2.39 9.59 4.17
N GLY A 46 3.31 10.55 4.23
CA GLY A 46 3.00 11.91 4.61
C GLY A 46 2.07 12.62 3.62
N GLY A 47 1.30 13.60 4.11
CA GLY A 47 0.46 14.45 3.27
C GLY A 47 -0.92 13.88 2.88
N ASP A 48 -1.30 12.70 3.34
CA ASP A 48 -2.67 12.18 3.19
C ASP A 48 -3.56 12.75 4.32
N TRP A 49 -4.57 13.50 3.95
CA TRP A 49 -5.56 14.07 4.87
C TRP A 49 -6.97 13.52 4.64
N SER A 50 -7.10 12.41 3.91
CA SER A 50 -8.38 11.78 3.59
C SER A 50 -9.07 11.26 4.86
N LYS A 51 -10.40 11.40 4.91
CA LYS A 51 -11.21 10.85 5.99
C LYS A 51 -11.33 9.33 5.89
N ASN A 52 -11.54 8.67 7.01
CA ASN A 52 -11.69 7.21 7.12
C ASN A 52 -10.44 6.42 6.69
N ARG A 53 -9.27 7.03 6.78
CA ARG A 53 -7.98 6.37 6.64
C ARG A 53 -7.24 6.38 7.97
N ILE A 54 -6.60 5.25 8.28
CA ILE A 54 -6.06 5.00 9.61
C ILE A 54 -5.05 6.06 10.06
N ILE A 55 -4.02 6.35 9.27
CA ILE A 55 -2.98 7.32 9.66
C ILE A 55 -3.54 8.74 9.77
N PRO A 56 -4.24 9.30 8.77
CA PRO A 56 -4.89 10.61 8.90
C PRO A 56 -5.85 10.71 10.10
N ASP A 57 -6.59 9.63 10.40
CA ASP A 57 -7.52 9.64 11.55
C ASP A 57 -6.77 9.64 12.89
N ILE A 58 -5.64 8.90 12.99
CA ILE A 58 -4.75 8.95 14.16
C ILE A 58 -4.22 10.37 14.36
N ILE A 59 -3.68 11.00 13.33
CA ILE A 59 -3.09 12.34 13.42
C ILE A 59 -4.15 13.36 13.83
N ARG A 60 -5.34 13.34 13.21
CA ARG A 60 -6.43 14.25 13.59
C ARG A 60 -6.88 14.07 15.03
N GLY A 61 -7.00 12.83 15.51
CA GLY A 61 -7.32 12.55 16.92
C GLY A 61 -6.28 13.12 17.85
N ILE A 62 -5.00 12.91 17.57
CA ILE A 62 -3.89 13.43 18.36
C ILE A 62 -3.87 14.96 18.39
N GLU A 63 -4.06 15.62 17.25
CA GLU A 63 -4.07 17.09 17.14
C GLU A 63 -5.22 17.73 17.88
N ARG A 64 -6.38 17.08 17.91
CA ARG A 64 -7.57 17.55 18.65
C ARG A 64 -7.59 17.14 20.11
N GLY A 65 -6.67 16.30 20.57
CA GLY A 65 -6.69 15.73 21.90
C GLY A 65 -7.84 14.74 22.13
N GLU A 66 -8.34 14.14 21.04
CA GLU A 66 -9.42 13.15 21.03
C GLU A 66 -8.85 11.73 21.00
N ASP A 67 -9.61 10.77 21.56
CA ASP A 67 -9.23 9.37 21.46
C ASP A 67 -9.44 8.84 20.04
N VAL A 68 -8.45 8.13 19.51
CA VAL A 68 -8.54 7.48 18.19
C VAL A 68 -9.47 6.27 18.27
N ILE A 69 -10.53 6.26 17.45
CA ILE A 69 -11.49 5.14 17.42
C ILE A 69 -10.99 4.04 16.49
N VAL A 70 -10.63 2.89 17.06
CA VAL A 70 -10.18 1.69 16.32
C VAL A 70 -11.34 0.72 16.17
N ARG A 71 -11.94 0.67 14.96
CA ARG A 71 -13.16 -0.11 14.71
C ARG A 71 -12.88 -1.61 14.56
N ASN A 72 -11.85 -2.00 13.80
CA ASN A 72 -11.49 -3.39 13.49
C ASN A 72 -10.04 -3.70 13.91
N PRO A 73 -9.72 -3.78 15.20
CA PRO A 73 -8.35 -3.85 15.72
C PRO A 73 -7.57 -5.09 15.27
N VAL A 74 -8.27 -6.20 15.02
CA VAL A 74 -7.64 -7.49 14.64
C VAL A 74 -7.46 -7.65 13.13
N SER A 75 -8.01 -6.76 12.33
CA SER A 75 -7.90 -6.84 10.87
C SER A 75 -6.47 -6.61 10.42
N VAL A 76 -5.96 -7.51 9.58
CA VAL A 76 -4.63 -7.42 8.97
C VAL A 76 -4.76 -6.84 7.57
N ARG A 77 -3.87 -5.91 7.24
CA ARG A 77 -3.80 -5.29 5.92
C ARG A 77 -2.35 -5.21 5.43
N PRO A 78 -2.12 -5.26 4.12
CA PRO A 78 -0.77 -5.16 3.54
C PRO A 78 -0.29 -3.70 3.52
N TRP A 79 0.19 -3.22 4.67
CA TRP A 79 0.69 -1.86 4.84
C TRP A 79 2.03 -1.67 4.16
N GLN A 80 2.18 -0.58 3.41
CA GLN A 80 3.44 -0.24 2.75
C GLN A 80 3.63 1.27 2.61
N PHE A 81 4.89 1.71 2.59
CA PHE A 81 5.22 3.11 2.37
C PHE A 81 4.98 3.51 0.91
N VAL A 82 4.57 4.75 0.69
CA VAL A 82 4.16 5.25 -0.64
C VAL A 82 5.23 5.09 -1.73
N LEU A 83 6.50 5.20 -1.39
CA LEU A 83 7.60 5.05 -2.35
C LEU A 83 7.77 3.60 -2.85
N GLU A 84 7.32 2.60 -2.08
CA GLU A 84 7.37 1.19 -2.49
C GLU A 84 6.59 0.94 -3.80
N PRO A 85 5.26 1.16 -3.84
CA PRO A 85 4.52 0.94 -5.07
C PRO A 85 4.88 1.93 -6.17
N LEU A 86 5.25 3.19 -5.85
CA LEU A 86 5.69 4.14 -6.86
C LEU A 86 6.96 3.69 -7.57
N GLY A 87 7.95 3.18 -6.83
CA GLY A 87 9.15 2.58 -7.40
C GLY A 87 8.82 1.38 -8.30
N GLY A 88 7.88 0.53 -7.85
CA GLY A 88 7.37 -0.60 -8.62
C GLY A 88 6.68 -0.18 -9.93
N TYR A 89 5.87 0.88 -9.89
CA TYR A 89 5.17 1.40 -11.08
C TYR A 89 6.16 1.98 -12.11
N LEU A 90 7.16 2.72 -11.66
CA LEU A 90 8.20 3.26 -12.53
C LEU A 90 9.01 2.14 -13.17
N LEU A 91 9.40 1.13 -12.40
CA LEU A 91 10.11 -0.04 -12.90
C LEU A 91 9.27 -0.82 -13.91
N LEU A 92 7.98 -1.06 -13.61
CA LEU A 92 7.06 -1.72 -14.54
C LEU A 92 6.91 -0.93 -15.83
N GLY A 93 6.81 0.40 -15.75
CA GLY A 93 6.76 1.27 -16.93
C GLY A 93 8.00 1.15 -17.81
N ALA A 94 9.18 1.15 -17.21
CA ALA A 94 10.45 0.94 -17.92
C ALA A 94 10.50 -0.45 -18.59
N ARG A 95 10.14 -1.50 -17.84
CA ARG A 95 10.09 -2.87 -18.39
C ARG A 95 9.07 -3.05 -19.50
N LEU A 96 7.90 -2.39 -19.41
CA LEU A 96 6.91 -2.37 -20.48
C LEU A 96 7.43 -1.71 -21.77
N ASN A 97 8.29 -0.68 -21.64
CA ASN A 97 8.93 -0.06 -22.78
C ASN A 97 9.93 -1.00 -23.46
N ASP A 98 10.72 -1.72 -22.67
CA ASP A 98 11.80 -2.58 -23.18
C ASP A 98 11.27 -3.91 -23.72
N GLU A 99 10.35 -4.56 -23.00
CA GLU A 99 9.80 -5.88 -23.33
C GLU A 99 8.25 -5.85 -23.26
N PRO A 100 7.56 -5.13 -24.14
CA PRO A 100 6.14 -4.80 -24.04
C PRO A 100 5.23 -6.03 -23.94
N VAL A 101 5.51 -7.09 -24.68
CA VAL A 101 4.70 -8.32 -24.68
C VAL A 101 4.83 -9.09 -23.38
N LYS A 102 6.03 -9.13 -22.81
CA LYS A 102 6.36 -9.90 -21.61
C LYS A 102 5.73 -9.27 -20.35
N PHE A 103 5.79 -7.94 -20.25
CA PHE A 103 5.33 -7.23 -19.06
C PHE A 103 3.88 -6.71 -19.14
N ALA A 104 3.18 -6.92 -20.27
CA ALA A 104 1.77 -6.58 -20.42
C ALA A 104 0.86 -7.57 -19.67
N ASP A 105 0.91 -7.54 -18.35
CA ASP A 105 0.14 -8.41 -17.46
C ASP A 105 -0.24 -7.69 -16.14
N ALA A 106 -0.75 -8.45 -15.17
CA ALA A 106 -1.14 -7.97 -13.86
C ALA A 106 -0.01 -8.14 -12.84
N TRP A 107 0.23 -7.10 -12.04
CA TRP A 107 1.31 -7.00 -11.07
C TRP A 107 0.81 -6.53 -9.72
N ASN A 108 1.27 -7.16 -8.64
CA ASN A 108 0.99 -6.73 -7.28
C ASN A 108 2.26 -6.14 -6.65
N PHE A 109 2.09 -5.03 -5.94
CA PHE A 109 3.12 -4.37 -5.15
C PHE A 109 2.64 -4.28 -3.71
N GLY A 110 3.28 -4.97 -2.79
CA GLY A 110 2.87 -5.07 -1.39
C GLY A 110 4.06 -5.22 -0.46
N PRO A 111 3.85 -5.24 0.86
CA PRO A 111 4.91 -5.49 1.83
C PRO A 111 5.46 -6.91 1.70
N HIS A 112 6.54 -7.21 2.39
CA HIS A 112 7.03 -8.57 2.55
C HIS A 112 5.92 -9.49 3.08
N THR A 113 5.82 -10.70 2.57
CA THR A 113 4.74 -11.65 2.90
C THR A 113 4.73 -12.09 4.37
N ASP A 114 5.87 -12.01 5.03
CA ASP A 114 6.06 -12.30 6.45
C ASP A 114 5.86 -11.07 7.36
N ASP A 115 5.64 -9.89 6.76
CA ASP A 115 5.49 -8.63 7.47
C ASP A 115 4.01 -8.29 7.69
N VAL A 116 3.47 -8.87 8.75
CA VAL A 116 2.04 -8.85 9.05
C VAL A 116 1.77 -7.99 10.29
N MET A 117 1.03 -6.89 10.11
CA MET A 117 0.54 -6.06 11.22
C MET A 117 -0.98 -5.90 11.16
N ASN A 118 -1.64 -6.05 12.30
CA ASN A 118 -3.05 -5.72 12.44
C ASN A 118 -3.24 -4.21 12.70
N VAL A 119 -4.47 -3.74 12.56
CA VAL A 119 -4.82 -2.32 12.72
C VAL A 119 -4.42 -1.79 14.10
N ARG A 120 -4.62 -2.58 15.17
CA ARG A 120 -4.24 -2.19 16.53
C ARG A 120 -2.73 -1.94 16.64
N GLN A 121 -1.91 -2.84 16.13
CA GLN A 121 -0.44 -2.71 16.15
C GLN A 121 0.02 -1.46 15.40
N VAL A 122 -0.60 -1.16 14.25
CA VAL A 122 -0.31 0.08 13.49
C VAL A 122 -0.64 1.33 14.31
N VAL A 123 -1.80 1.35 14.99
CA VAL A 123 -2.21 2.48 15.84
C VAL A 123 -1.25 2.65 17.03
N GLU A 124 -0.94 1.56 17.73
CA GLU A 124 -0.02 1.57 18.89
C GLU A 124 1.36 2.09 18.49
N GLN A 125 1.90 1.60 17.37
CA GLN A 125 3.20 2.04 16.88
C GLN A 125 3.17 3.52 16.44
N ALA A 126 2.13 3.95 15.71
CA ALA A 126 2.00 5.32 15.28
C ALA A 126 1.92 6.30 16.45
N ILE A 127 1.14 5.98 17.49
CA ILE A 127 1.03 6.77 18.72
C ILE A 127 2.38 6.80 19.47
N SER A 128 3.05 5.66 19.57
CA SER A 128 4.38 5.57 20.22
C SER A 128 5.41 6.44 19.53
N ILE A 129 5.47 6.40 18.18
CA ILE A 129 6.41 7.22 17.39
C ILE A 129 6.04 8.71 17.49
N TYR A 130 4.76 9.05 17.44
CA TYR A 130 4.31 10.44 17.56
C TYR A 130 4.59 11.02 18.97
N GLY A 131 4.65 10.16 19.98
CA GLY A 131 4.98 10.51 21.38
C GLY A 131 3.77 10.97 22.22
N LYS A 132 2.57 11.00 21.67
CA LYS A 132 1.32 11.31 22.39
C LYS A 132 0.10 10.76 21.65
N GLY A 133 -1.01 10.62 22.35
CA GLY A 133 -2.28 10.14 21.83
C GLY A 133 -2.82 8.97 22.65
N LYS A 134 -4.11 8.71 22.49
CA LYS A 134 -4.81 7.57 23.08
C LYS A 134 -5.72 6.95 22.04
N TYR A 135 -6.09 5.70 22.22
CA TYR A 135 -7.07 5.05 21.36
C TYR A 135 -8.10 4.27 22.18
N VAL A 136 -9.27 4.07 21.61
CA VAL A 136 -10.35 3.26 22.17
C VAL A 136 -10.83 2.25 21.15
N MET A 137 -11.21 1.08 21.63
CA MET A 137 -11.77 0.00 20.82
C MET A 137 -13.23 -0.20 21.26
N PRO A 138 -14.21 0.44 20.58
CA PRO A 138 -15.61 0.24 20.91
C PRO A 138 -16.02 -1.21 20.61
N PRO A 139 -17.04 -1.74 21.34
CA PRO A 139 -17.58 -3.06 21.05
C PRO A 139 -18.04 -3.17 19.59
N ILE A 140 -17.72 -4.27 18.94
CA ILE A 140 -18.14 -4.55 17.55
C ILE A 140 -19.62 -4.99 17.61
N ILE A 141 -20.55 -4.08 17.35
CA ILE A 141 -21.98 -4.39 17.29
C ILE A 141 -22.45 -4.16 15.84
N GLY A 142 -22.87 -5.25 15.17
CA GLY A 142 -23.58 -5.17 13.89
C GLY A 142 -22.77 -4.65 12.69
N GLN A 143 -21.44 -4.70 12.71
CA GLN A 143 -20.64 -4.29 11.56
C GLN A 143 -20.60 -5.38 10.50
N PRO A 144 -20.57 -5.03 9.18
CA PRO A 144 -20.35 -5.98 8.11
C PRO A 144 -19.07 -6.76 8.34
N HIS A 145 -19.07 -8.05 8.01
CA HIS A 145 -17.91 -8.92 8.13
C HIS A 145 -16.84 -8.47 7.11
N GLU A 146 -15.93 -7.58 7.50
CA GLU A 146 -14.74 -7.32 6.70
C GLU A 146 -13.80 -8.53 6.75
N ALA A 147 -13.19 -8.86 5.61
CA ALA A 147 -12.17 -9.91 5.56
C ALA A 147 -11.08 -9.61 6.61
N GLY A 148 -10.95 -10.48 7.61
CA GLY A 148 -10.04 -10.29 8.74
C GLY A 148 -8.58 -10.24 8.33
N LEU A 149 -8.23 -10.93 7.24
CA LEU A 149 -6.88 -10.99 6.68
C LEU A 149 -6.92 -10.69 5.18
N LEU A 150 -6.25 -9.63 4.78
CA LEU A 150 -5.99 -9.30 3.39
C LEU A 150 -4.47 -9.23 3.20
N ASN A 151 -3.94 -10.02 2.27
CA ASN A 151 -2.54 -9.97 1.87
C ASN A 151 -2.43 -9.92 0.35
N LEU A 152 -1.31 -9.42 -0.15
CA LEU A 152 -0.97 -9.40 -1.58
C LEU A 152 0.15 -10.40 -1.84
N ASP A 153 -0.08 -11.30 -2.77
CA ASP A 153 0.99 -12.12 -3.33
C ASP A 153 1.84 -11.27 -4.28
N ILE A 154 3.08 -11.02 -3.89
CA ILE A 154 4.08 -10.25 -4.64
C ILE A 154 5.10 -11.15 -5.36
N GLY A 155 4.95 -12.48 -5.27
CA GLY A 155 5.93 -13.44 -5.80
C GLY A 155 6.30 -13.19 -7.25
N LYS A 156 5.32 -12.85 -8.10
CA LYS A 156 5.56 -12.48 -9.50
C LYS A 156 6.41 -11.22 -9.66
N SER A 157 6.11 -10.17 -8.89
CA SER A 157 6.88 -8.91 -8.94
C SER A 157 8.33 -9.12 -8.50
N VAL A 158 8.56 -10.00 -7.54
CA VAL A 158 9.91 -10.37 -7.07
C VAL A 158 10.65 -11.17 -8.15
N SER A 159 10.03 -12.23 -8.68
CA SER A 159 10.73 -13.19 -9.57
C SER A 159 10.91 -12.69 -11.00
N GLU A 160 9.92 -11.98 -11.56
CA GLU A 160 9.92 -11.62 -12.98
C GLU A 160 10.25 -10.15 -13.23
N LEU A 161 9.86 -9.24 -12.30
CA LEU A 161 10.13 -7.81 -12.41
C LEU A 161 11.42 -7.40 -11.67
N ALA A 162 11.95 -8.28 -10.81
CA ALA A 162 13.06 -8.01 -9.88
C ALA A 162 12.75 -6.83 -8.93
N TRP A 163 11.49 -6.65 -8.56
CA TRP A 163 11.05 -5.68 -7.58
C TRP A 163 10.77 -6.35 -6.25
N GLN A 164 11.24 -5.74 -5.17
CA GLN A 164 10.90 -6.14 -3.81
C GLN A 164 10.77 -4.92 -2.93
N PRO A 165 9.92 -4.96 -1.88
CA PRO A 165 9.81 -3.86 -0.93
C PRO A 165 11.12 -3.69 -0.16
N LYS A 166 11.50 -2.44 0.11
CA LYS A 166 12.71 -2.09 0.87
C LYS A 166 12.43 -1.92 2.36
N LEU A 167 11.26 -1.38 2.70
CA LEU A 167 10.87 -1.13 4.08
C LEU A 167 9.93 -2.23 4.58
N ARG A 168 10.09 -2.57 5.85
CA ARG A 168 9.06 -3.28 6.60
C ARG A 168 7.97 -2.32 7.05
N THR A 169 6.80 -2.85 7.41
CA THR A 169 5.64 -2.06 7.87
C THR A 169 6.02 -1.12 9.03
N ALA A 170 6.86 -1.56 9.96
CA ALA A 170 7.34 -0.73 11.05
C ALA A 170 8.07 0.53 10.54
N GLY A 171 8.99 0.38 9.60
CA GLY A 171 9.70 1.51 8.98
C GLY A 171 8.77 2.39 8.13
N ALA A 172 7.79 1.80 7.43
CA ALA A 172 6.78 2.54 6.70
C ALA A 172 5.96 3.47 7.61
N ILE A 173 5.59 2.99 8.81
CA ILE A 173 4.89 3.80 9.83
C ILE A 173 5.81 4.91 10.34
N GLU A 174 7.07 4.60 10.65
CA GLU A 174 8.06 5.59 11.12
C GLU A 174 8.24 6.72 10.11
N TYR A 175 8.57 6.42 8.85
CA TYR A 175 8.69 7.40 7.78
C TYR A 175 7.45 8.26 7.61
N THR A 176 6.27 7.64 7.75
CA THR A 176 4.99 8.34 7.63
C THR A 176 4.76 9.28 8.82
N ILE A 177 4.90 8.80 10.05
CA ILE A 177 4.62 9.59 11.26
C ILE A 177 5.62 10.73 11.44
N ASP A 178 6.89 10.51 11.12
CA ASP A 178 7.90 11.56 11.19
C ASP A 178 7.58 12.74 10.27
N TRP A 179 6.97 12.49 9.11
CA TRP A 179 6.47 13.56 8.25
C TRP A 179 5.37 14.39 8.93
N TYR A 180 4.44 13.76 9.65
CA TYR A 180 3.35 14.46 10.33
C TYR A 180 3.75 15.22 11.60
N LYS A 181 4.95 14.97 12.13
CA LYS A 181 5.50 15.75 13.26
C LYS A 181 6.01 17.12 12.84
N LEU A 182 6.18 17.37 11.55
CA LEU A 182 6.73 18.58 11.00
C LEU A 182 5.70 19.69 10.86
N SER A 183 6.15 20.90 10.62
CA SER A 183 5.35 22.04 10.23
C SER A 183 5.40 22.27 8.71
N ALA A 184 4.42 22.99 8.17
CA ALA A 184 4.27 23.20 6.73
C ALA A 184 5.54 23.67 5.99
N PRO A 185 6.38 24.58 6.50
CA PRO A 185 7.60 24.99 5.81
C PRO A 185 8.63 23.89 5.62
N GLU A 186 8.59 22.84 6.46
CA GLU A 186 9.57 21.76 6.47
C GLU A 186 9.20 20.61 5.52
N TYR A 187 7.93 20.49 5.14
CA TYR A 187 7.41 19.33 4.38
C TYR A 187 8.20 19.06 3.09
N TYR A 188 8.48 20.10 2.32
CA TYR A 188 9.16 19.95 1.02
C TYR A 188 10.56 19.33 1.18
N ASN A 189 11.40 19.94 2.00
CA ASN A 189 12.78 19.49 2.19
C ASN A 189 12.85 18.11 2.84
N PHE A 190 11.95 17.84 3.79
CA PHE A 190 11.89 16.54 4.43
C PHE A 190 11.45 15.44 3.43
N THR A 191 10.44 15.71 2.59
CA THR A 191 10.00 14.79 1.55
C THR A 191 11.12 14.49 0.55
N LEU A 192 11.86 15.51 0.09
CA LEU A 192 13.03 15.30 -0.75
C LEU A 192 14.08 14.42 -0.07
N GLY A 193 14.36 14.67 1.21
CA GLY A 193 15.28 13.85 2.00
C GLY A 193 14.81 12.39 2.12
N GLN A 194 13.51 12.16 2.29
CA GLN A 194 12.95 10.81 2.28
C GLN A 194 13.13 10.12 0.92
N ILE A 195 12.88 10.83 -0.18
CA ILE A 195 13.05 10.28 -1.55
C ILE A 195 14.53 9.95 -1.81
N GLN A 196 15.45 10.80 -1.41
CA GLN A 196 16.89 10.58 -1.60
C GLN A 196 17.44 9.42 -0.76
N LYS A 197 16.90 9.25 0.44
CA LYS A 197 17.31 8.18 1.36
C LYS A 197 16.70 6.83 0.98
N TYR A 198 15.52 6.82 0.38
CA TYR A 198 14.83 5.63 -0.12
C TYR A 198 15.51 5.06 -1.38
#